data_46df41108894949f35b93a79bdb6a801
#
_entry.id   46df41108894949f35b93a79bdb6a801
#
_cell.length_a   1.000
_cell.length_b   1.000
_cell.length_c   1.000
_cell.angle_alpha   90.00
_cell.angle_beta   90.00
_cell.angle_gamma   90.00
#
_symmetry.space_group_name_H-M   'P 1'
#
loop_
_entity.id
_entity.type
_entity.pdbx_description
1 polymer ?
#
loop_
_entity_poly.entity_id
_entity_poly.type
_entity_poly.pdbx_seq_one_letter_code
_entity_poly.pdbx_strand_id
1 'polypeptide(L)'
;MSSNHFRFKKIIYDRVDDADVKVTSTSTIAQMYIRKQNIFTEKKIFPYAKMEDLRLDLLPKIRVMAQNHAGGQHPWTAMDDQELLKSAGLYGRDVVTGEEEFNLAAIMLLGKDDVILNVAPTYVTDALVRKVNVDRYDDREIIKTNLIESYSQLLDFGKKNLPDKFFLEGAVNKSLRNTIIREMVSNTLMHREFTSSYTAKFVIEKDRMYVENANRATKEGFITVDNLEPNPKNPIIAAFFRNIGYADQLGSGVRKLFKYCKFYSGKEPEFVEGDVFRIIVPLDEEYSFDFGVNNKSVSETLDDKIATLESDLKRTKNKIETLDCDFETKEELEIVQLIKENPSITQKEIQQRTGISLGTVKRILPKLQKKGILVREGGKRFGRWIIK
;
A
#
# COMPACT_ATOMS: atom_id res chain seq x y z
N MET A 1 -27.61 42.56 -34.56
CA MET A 1 -26.26 42.00 -34.77
C MET A 1 -26.37 40.49 -34.68
N SER A 2 -26.22 39.82 -35.81
CA SER A 2 -26.40 38.36 -35.94
C SER A 2 -25.19 37.63 -35.43
N SER A 3 -25.33 36.82 -34.39
CA SER A 3 -24.25 35.95 -33.91
C SER A 3 -24.12 34.75 -34.85
N ASN A 4 -23.12 34.77 -35.70
CA ASN A 4 -22.75 33.63 -36.53
C ASN A 4 -22.26 32.48 -35.65
N HIS A 5 -23.14 31.53 -35.42
CA HIS A 5 -22.78 30.24 -34.85
C HIS A 5 -22.06 29.41 -35.92
N PHE A 6 -20.74 29.33 -35.84
CA PHE A 6 -19.98 28.35 -36.60
C PHE A 6 -20.26 26.94 -36.06
N ARG A 7 -21.18 26.22 -36.68
CA ARG A 7 -21.35 24.77 -36.47
C ARG A 7 -20.25 24.03 -37.20
N PHE A 8 -19.17 23.68 -36.50
CA PHE A 8 -18.30 22.63 -36.99
C PHE A 8 -19.02 21.27 -36.89
N LYS A 9 -19.38 20.70 -38.04
CA LYS A 9 -19.87 19.30 -38.14
C LYS A 9 -18.68 18.33 -37.93
N LYS A 10 -18.04 18.35 -36.80
CA LYS A 10 -17.16 17.24 -36.40
C LYS A 10 -17.97 16.29 -35.54
N ILE A 11 -18.20 15.09 -36.05
CA ILE A 11 -18.76 13.99 -35.29
C ILE A 11 -17.62 13.43 -34.44
N ILE A 12 -17.82 13.38 -33.13
CA ILE A 12 -16.85 12.83 -32.16
C ILE A 12 -17.28 11.41 -31.85
N TYR A 13 -16.34 10.48 -31.89
CA TYR A 13 -16.54 9.10 -31.52
C TYR A 13 -15.67 8.80 -30.30
N ASP A 14 -16.20 8.00 -29.40
CA ASP A 14 -15.47 7.39 -28.31
C ASP A 14 -15.37 5.88 -28.56
N ARG A 15 -14.26 5.25 -28.18
CA ARG A 15 -14.11 3.82 -28.32
C ARG A 15 -14.57 3.14 -27.05
N VAL A 16 -15.66 2.40 -27.18
CA VAL A 16 -16.23 1.60 -26.08
C VAL A 16 -16.05 0.14 -26.49
N ASP A 17 -15.23 -0.58 -25.77
CA ASP A 17 -14.79 -1.93 -26.12
C ASP A 17 -14.19 -1.97 -27.52
N ASP A 18 -14.75 -2.75 -28.43
CA ASP A 18 -14.30 -2.87 -29.83
C ASP A 18 -15.11 -2.00 -30.84
N ALA A 19 -16.02 -1.15 -30.35
CA ALA A 19 -16.86 -0.31 -31.22
C ALA A 19 -16.59 1.18 -31.05
N ASP A 20 -16.59 1.92 -32.18
CA ASP A 20 -16.56 3.38 -32.18
C ASP A 20 -18.01 3.92 -32.00
N VAL A 21 -18.32 4.44 -30.81
CA VAL A 21 -19.65 4.96 -30.46
C VAL A 21 -19.69 6.48 -30.65
N LYS A 22 -20.70 6.98 -31.35
CA LYS A 22 -20.90 8.41 -31.57
C LYS A 22 -21.28 9.12 -30.27
N VAL A 23 -20.48 10.11 -29.87
CA VAL A 23 -20.76 10.93 -28.70
C VAL A 23 -21.61 12.13 -29.09
N THR A 24 -22.79 12.23 -28.50
CA THR A 24 -23.75 13.33 -28.76
C THR A 24 -23.92 14.26 -27.57
N SER A 25 -23.57 13.82 -26.38
CA SER A 25 -23.64 14.61 -25.14
C SER A 25 -22.57 15.70 -25.13
N THR A 26 -22.98 16.96 -24.99
CA THR A 26 -22.06 18.11 -24.90
C THR A 26 -21.16 18.02 -23.67
N SER A 27 -21.67 17.49 -22.55
CA SER A 27 -20.88 17.28 -21.34
C SER A 27 -19.80 16.23 -21.53
N THR A 28 -20.12 15.10 -22.15
CA THR A 28 -19.14 14.04 -22.48
C THR A 28 -18.06 14.56 -23.43
N ILE A 29 -18.47 15.33 -24.45
CA ILE A 29 -17.52 15.96 -25.38
C ILE A 29 -16.59 16.92 -24.65
N ALA A 30 -17.10 17.75 -23.74
CA ALA A 30 -16.28 18.67 -22.94
C ALA A 30 -15.29 17.90 -22.06
N GLN A 31 -15.71 16.82 -21.42
CA GLN A 31 -14.84 15.94 -20.64
C GLN A 31 -13.73 15.31 -21.50
N MET A 32 -14.07 14.83 -22.71
CA MET A 32 -13.08 14.29 -23.65
C MET A 32 -12.00 15.33 -24.03
N TYR A 33 -12.42 16.59 -24.25
CA TYR A 33 -11.47 17.68 -24.50
C TYR A 33 -10.57 17.97 -23.29
N ILE A 34 -11.13 18.02 -22.10
CA ILE A 34 -10.40 18.23 -20.85
C ILE A 34 -9.40 17.09 -20.61
N ARG A 35 -9.82 15.84 -20.84
CA ARG A 35 -8.94 14.65 -20.75
C ARG A 35 -7.77 14.74 -21.73
N LYS A 36 -7.99 15.19 -22.97
CA LYS A 36 -6.95 15.31 -24.01
C LYS A 36 -5.98 16.48 -23.80
N GLN A 37 -6.37 17.50 -23.07
CA GLN A 37 -5.52 18.69 -22.87
C GLN A 37 -4.43 18.50 -21.81
N ASN A 38 -4.40 17.37 -21.09
CA ASN A 38 -3.47 17.12 -19.98
C ASN A 38 -3.36 18.31 -19.00
N ILE A 39 -4.49 18.97 -18.73
CA ILE A 39 -4.53 20.09 -17.79
C ILE A 39 -4.39 19.54 -16.37
N PHE A 40 -3.28 19.87 -15.74
CA PHE A 40 -3.06 19.57 -14.32
C PHE A 40 -3.69 20.66 -13.48
N THR A 41 -4.84 20.38 -12.84
CA THR A 41 -5.55 21.36 -11.97
C THR A 41 -4.70 21.84 -10.81
N GLU A 42 -3.78 21.02 -10.31
CA GLU A 42 -2.83 21.41 -9.27
C GLU A 42 -1.94 22.60 -9.64
N LYS A 43 -1.76 22.87 -10.95
CA LYS A 43 -0.99 24.01 -11.47
C LYS A 43 -1.79 25.32 -11.55
N LYS A 44 -3.09 25.29 -11.23
CA LYS A 44 -3.90 26.51 -11.21
C LYS A 44 -3.32 27.50 -10.21
N ILE A 45 -3.11 28.73 -10.62
CA ILE A 45 -2.47 29.80 -9.85
C ILE A 45 -3.49 30.59 -9.06
N PHE A 46 -3.09 31.02 -7.86
CA PHE A 46 -3.90 31.82 -6.94
C PHE A 46 -3.12 33.07 -6.52
N PRO A 47 -3.23 34.19 -7.28
CA PRO A 47 -2.43 35.40 -7.10
C PRO A 47 -2.59 36.09 -5.74
N TYR A 48 -3.67 35.83 -5.04
CA TYR A 48 -3.95 36.39 -3.71
C TYR A 48 -3.44 35.52 -2.56
N ALA A 49 -2.94 34.30 -2.84
CA ALA A 49 -2.39 33.45 -1.81
C ALA A 49 -0.98 33.91 -1.40
N LYS A 50 -0.73 34.01 -0.10
CA LYS A 50 0.52 34.51 0.49
C LYS A 50 1.17 33.45 1.37
N MET A 51 2.43 33.69 1.78
CA MET A 51 3.15 32.83 2.70
C MET A 51 2.39 32.65 4.04
N GLU A 52 1.71 33.67 4.51
CA GLU A 52 0.91 33.63 5.74
C GLU A 52 -0.33 32.71 5.66
N ASP A 53 -0.77 32.35 4.45
CA ASP A 53 -1.87 31.43 4.18
C ASP A 53 -1.45 29.96 4.29
N LEU A 54 -0.15 29.73 4.39
CA LEU A 54 0.42 28.39 4.49
C LEU A 54 0.83 28.02 5.92
N ARG A 55 0.80 26.73 6.22
CA ARG A 55 1.28 26.10 7.46
C ARG A 55 2.80 25.92 7.39
N LEU A 56 3.54 27.03 7.48
CA LEU A 56 5.01 27.02 7.45
C LEU A 56 5.61 26.29 8.66
N ASP A 57 4.87 26.17 9.73
CA ASP A 57 5.22 25.36 10.91
C ASP A 57 5.42 23.86 10.59
N LEU A 58 4.89 23.38 9.48
CA LEU A 58 5.11 22.01 9.00
C LEU A 58 6.48 21.83 8.29
N LEU A 59 7.10 22.90 7.79
CA LEU A 59 8.34 22.80 6.99
C LEU A 59 9.52 22.16 7.75
N PRO A 60 9.77 22.44 9.03
CA PRO A 60 10.82 21.75 9.78
C PRO A 60 10.61 20.23 9.80
N LYS A 61 9.37 19.76 10.03
CA LYS A 61 9.02 18.33 9.99
C LYS A 61 9.24 17.76 8.60
N ILE A 62 8.83 18.47 7.56
CA ILE A 62 8.97 18.06 6.14
C ILE A 62 10.45 17.90 5.77
N ARG A 63 11.34 18.83 6.21
CA ARG A 63 12.79 18.71 5.98
C ARG A 63 13.37 17.45 6.62
N VAL A 64 12.99 17.16 7.87
CA VAL A 64 13.42 15.95 8.57
C VAL A 64 12.93 14.69 7.85
N MET A 65 11.69 14.68 7.39
CA MET A 65 11.13 13.54 6.64
C MET A 65 11.87 13.32 5.32
N ALA A 66 12.12 14.38 4.57
CA ALA A 66 12.86 14.32 3.31
C ALA A 66 14.30 13.82 3.52
N GLN A 67 14.99 14.31 4.55
CA GLN A 67 16.32 13.86 4.93
C GLN A 67 16.36 12.36 5.27
N ASN A 68 15.42 11.91 6.10
CA ASN A 68 15.32 10.51 6.51
C ASN A 68 15.03 9.59 5.32
N HIS A 69 14.14 10.02 4.42
CA HIS A 69 13.80 9.25 3.22
C HIS A 69 14.97 9.16 2.24
N ALA A 70 15.76 10.23 2.11
CA ALA A 70 16.96 10.28 1.26
C ALA A 70 18.19 9.55 1.85
N GLY A 71 18.08 9.00 3.08
CA GLY A 71 19.19 8.30 3.73
C GLY A 71 20.30 9.21 4.26
N GLY A 72 20.01 10.49 4.53
CA GLY A 72 20.93 11.39 5.23
C GLY A 72 21.10 12.79 4.65
N GLN A 73 21.08 12.98 3.35
CA GLN A 73 21.20 14.31 2.72
C GLN A 73 20.05 14.57 1.74
N HIS A 74 19.36 15.68 1.94
CA HIS A 74 18.34 16.15 1.01
C HIS A 74 18.52 17.65 0.78
N PRO A 75 18.39 18.17 -0.46
CA PRO A 75 18.61 19.59 -0.76
C PRO A 75 17.76 20.54 0.08
N TRP A 76 16.54 20.15 0.44
CA TRP A 76 15.62 20.97 1.24
C TRP A 76 16.13 21.30 2.63
N THR A 77 17.10 20.56 3.17
CA THR A 77 17.68 20.83 4.50
C THR A 77 18.53 22.08 4.53
N ALA A 78 19.13 22.47 3.40
CA ALA A 78 19.99 23.64 3.25
C ALA A 78 19.24 24.87 2.70
N MET A 79 18.01 24.71 2.21
CA MET A 79 17.20 25.77 1.60
C MET A 79 16.42 26.55 2.67
N ASP A 80 16.24 27.85 2.46
CA ASP A 80 15.23 28.61 3.22
C ASP A 80 13.80 28.15 2.84
N ASP A 81 12.77 28.72 3.50
CA ASP A 81 11.39 28.29 3.27
C ASP A 81 10.92 28.61 1.86
N GLN A 82 11.27 29.76 1.32
CA GLN A 82 10.87 30.18 -0.03
C GLN A 82 11.58 29.35 -1.10
N GLU A 83 12.87 29.10 -0.92
CA GLU A 83 13.66 28.25 -1.81
C GLU A 83 13.12 26.82 -1.86
N LEU A 84 12.76 26.26 -0.67
CA LEU A 84 12.15 24.95 -0.59
C LEU A 84 10.82 24.90 -1.35
N LEU A 85 9.93 25.86 -1.13
CA LEU A 85 8.63 25.90 -1.80
C LEU A 85 8.79 26.03 -3.33
N LYS A 86 9.74 26.84 -3.80
CA LYS A 86 10.08 26.96 -5.23
C LYS A 86 10.64 25.64 -5.77
N SER A 87 11.60 25.05 -5.08
CA SER A 87 12.21 23.76 -5.46
C SER A 87 11.19 22.63 -5.52
N ALA A 88 10.18 22.67 -4.66
CA ALA A 88 9.08 21.72 -4.64
C ALA A 88 8.03 21.95 -5.76
N GLY A 89 8.19 23.01 -6.58
CA GLY A 89 7.25 23.33 -7.66
C GLY A 89 5.93 23.93 -7.20
N LEU A 90 5.90 24.52 -5.99
CA LEU A 90 4.69 25.08 -5.38
C LEU A 90 4.37 26.52 -5.86
N TYR A 91 5.26 27.10 -6.65
CA TYR A 91 5.03 28.32 -7.41
C TYR A 91 4.77 28.00 -8.87
N GLY A 92 3.87 28.75 -9.48
CA GLY A 92 3.67 28.80 -10.93
C GLY A 92 3.83 30.23 -11.42
N ARG A 93 4.04 30.42 -12.72
CA ARG A 93 4.10 31.74 -13.32
C ARG A 93 2.75 32.08 -13.91
N ASP A 94 2.17 33.19 -13.49
CA ASP A 94 0.96 33.72 -14.10
C ASP A 94 1.28 34.20 -15.53
N VAL A 95 0.53 33.70 -16.50
CA VAL A 95 0.75 34.03 -17.94
C VAL A 95 0.33 35.45 -18.29
N VAL A 96 -0.49 36.12 -17.47
CA VAL A 96 -1.01 37.48 -17.70
C VAL A 96 -0.07 38.51 -17.06
N THR A 97 0.27 38.30 -15.78
CA THR A 97 1.12 39.25 -15.03
C THR A 97 2.60 38.95 -15.18
N GLY A 98 2.96 37.71 -15.47
CA GLY A 98 4.34 37.23 -15.49
C GLY A 98 4.96 37.01 -14.10
N GLU A 99 4.20 37.23 -13.02
CA GLU A 99 4.64 37.07 -11.63
C GLU A 99 4.61 35.59 -11.20
N GLU A 100 5.47 35.27 -10.25
CA GLU A 100 5.48 33.95 -9.61
C GLU A 100 4.51 33.92 -8.43
N GLU A 101 3.52 33.04 -8.50
CA GLU A 101 2.43 32.93 -7.54
C GLU A 101 2.24 31.51 -7.07
N PHE A 102 1.61 31.31 -5.90
CA PHE A 102 1.28 29.99 -5.39
C PHE A 102 0.26 29.27 -6.29
N ASN A 103 0.51 28.00 -6.52
CA ASN A 103 -0.42 27.14 -7.26
C ASN A 103 -1.32 26.34 -6.31
N LEU A 104 -2.31 25.61 -6.85
CA LEU A 104 -3.22 24.78 -6.08
C LEU A 104 -2.48 23.71 -5.28
N ALA A 105 -1.38 23.15 -5.81
CA ALA A 105 -0.59 22.15 -5.07
C ALA A 105 -0.04 22.73 -3.76
N ALA A 106 0.42 23.98 -3.74
CA ALA A 106 0.90 24.64 -2.54
C ALA A 106 -0.21 24.75 -1.47
N ILE A 107 -1.40 25.19 -1.90
CA ILE A 107 -2.56 25.35 -1.03
C ILE A 107 -3.02 24.00 -0.50
N MET A 108 -3.11 22.97 -1.36
CA MET A 108 -3.55 21.65 -0.90
C MET A 108 -2.52 20.97 0.00
N LEU A 109 -1.22 21.15 -0.25
CA LEU A 109 -0.16 20.53 0.57
C LEU A 109 0.03 21.23 1.92
N LEU A 110 -0.02 22.56 1.95
CA LEU A 110 0.42 23.37 3.10
C LEU A 110 -0.57 24.46 3.51
N GLY A 111 -1.71 24.61 2.85
CA GLY A 111 -2.69 25.65 3.17
C GLY A 111 -3.27 25.49 4.57
N LYS A 112 -3.66 26.62 5.18
CA LYS A 112 -4.53 26.63 6.36
C LYS A 112 -5.94 26.17 5.95
N ASP A 113 -6.71 25.64 6.89
CA ASP A 113 -8.01 25.01 6.61
C ASP A 113 -9.01 25.98 5.96
N ASP A 114 -9.03 27.25 6.41
CA ASP A 114 -9.88 28.29 5.83
C ASP A 114 -9.48 28.67 4.40
N VAL A 115 -8.19 28.69 4.10
CA VAL A 115 -7.66 28.93 2.74
C VAL A 115 -8.03 27.78 1.82
N ILE A 116 -7.87 26.54 2.27
CA ILE A 116 -8.27 25.34 1.51
C ILE A 116 -9.77 25.39 1.20
N LEU A 117 -10.61 25.70 2.20
CA LEU A 117 -12.06 25.77 2.01
C LEU A 117 -12.49 26.91 1.06
N ASN A 118 -11.76 28.01 1.01
CA ASN A 118 -12.00 29.09 0.06
C ASN A 118 -11.68 28.67 -1.40
N VAL A 119 -10.61 27.90 -1.58
CA VAL A 119 -10.12 27.48 -2.90
C VAL A 119 -10.84 26.24 -3.41
N ALA A 120 -11.12 25.29 -2.52
CA ALA A 120 -11.75 24.01 -2.78
C ALA A 120 -12.88 23.74 -1.76
N PRO A 121 -14.02 24.42 -1.86
CA PRO A 121 -15.08 24.38 -0.85
C PRO A 121 -15.72 23.00 -0.65
N THR A 122 -15.58 22.13 -1.62
CA THR A 122 -16.08 20.74 -1.58
C THR A 122 -15.02 19.73 -1.15
N TYR A 123 -13.81 20.20 -0.84
CA TYR A 123 -12.73 19.31 -0.41
C TYR A 123 -13.02 18.71 0.95
N VAL A 124 -13.24 17.41 0.96
CA VAL A 124 -13.47 16.63 2.17
C VAL A 124 -13.09 15.17 1.91
N THR A 125 -12.54 14.50 2.91
CA THR A 125 -12.40 13.05 2.95
C THR A 125 -13.20 12.52 4.11
N ASP A 126 -14.15 11.64 3.85
CA ASP A 126 -15.00 11.00 4.85
C ASP A 126 -14.45 9.62 5.17
N ALA A 127 -13.87 9.46 6.35
CA ALA A 127 -13.35 8.19 6.84
C ALA A 127 -14.43 7.51 7.70
N LEU A 128 -14.84 6.30 7.32
CA LEU A 128 -16.01 5.61 7.86
C LEU A 128 -15.68 4.18 8.25
N VAL A 129 -16.24 3.71 9.36
CA VAL A 129 -16.31 2.29 9.73
C VAL A 129 -17.77 1.84 9.71
N ARG A 130 -18.07 0.77 8.96
CA ARG A 130 -19.40 0.18 8.82
C ARG A 130 -19.31 -1.34 9.01
N LYS A 131 -19.38 -1.81 10.25
CA LYS A 131 -19.17 -3.22 10.60
C LYS A 131 -20.47 -4.01 10.68
N VAL A 132 -21.46 -3.42 11.33
CA VAL A 132 -22.68 -4.12 11.74
C VAL A 132 -23.88 -3.70 10.91
N ASN A 133 -23.98 -2.42 10.57
CA ASN A 133 -25.11 -1.88 9.83
C ASN A 133 -24.63 -0.98 8.70
N VAL A 134 -25.09 -1.26 7.46
CA VAL A 134 -24.73 -0.47 6.27
C VAL A 134 -25.29 0.95 6.34
N ASP A 135 -26.39 1.16 7.04
CA ASP A 135 -27.08 2.44 7.16
C ASP A 135 -26.52 3.34 8.28
N ARG A 136 -25.67 2.78 9.14
CA ARG A 136 -25.00 3.50 10.23
C ARG A 136 -23.49 3.32 10.12
N TYR A 137 -22.76 4.20 10.78
CA TYR A 137 -21.30 4.06 10.95
C TYR A 137 -20.98 3.85 12.43
N ASP A 138 -20.03 2.94 12.69
CA ASP A 138 -19.54 2.64 14.02
C ASP A 138 -18.49 3.66 14.46
N ASP A 139 -17.76 4.23 13.49
CA ASP A 139 -16.78 5.30 13.66
C ASP A 139 -16.75 6.18 12.41
N ARG A 140 -16.50 7.50 12.62
CA ARG A 140 -16.43 8.45 11.52
C ARG A 140 -15.50 9.61 11.84
N GLU A 141 -14.68 9.97 10.86
CA GLU A 141 -13.83 11.15 10.91
C GLU A 141 -13.93 11.93 9.60
N ILE A 142 -14.23 13.22 9.70
CA ILE A 142 -14.37 14.12 8.55
C ILE A 142 -13.09 14.96 8.46
N ILE A 143 -12.30 14.73 7.43
CA ILE A 143 -10.99 15.33 7.24
C ILE A 143 -11.07 16.41 6.16
N LYS A 144 -10.69 17.66 6.53
CA LYS A 144 -10.79 18.85 5.66
C LYS A 144 -9.53 19.72 5.71
N THR A 145 -8.43 19.17 6.18
CA THR A 145 -7.15 19.87 6.35
C THR A 145 -6.20 19.62 5.17
N ASN A 146 -5.02 20.24 5.20
CA ASN A 146 -3.99 20.05 4.19
C ASN A 146 -3.56 18.59 4.01
N LEU A 147 -2.96 18.25 2.86
CA LEU A 147 -2.64 16.87 2.51
C LEU A 147 -1.62 16.21 3.44
N ILE A 148 -0.72 16.98 4.07
CA ILE A 148 0.27 16.47 5.02
C ILE A 148 -0.40 15.97 6.30
N GLU A 149 -1.34 16.75 6.83
CA GLU A 149 -2.10 16.38 8.03
C GLU A 149 -3.19 15.35 7.70
N SER A 150 -3.87 15.48 6.56
CA SER A 150 -4.85 14.50 6.06
C SER A 150 -4.24 13.11 5.95
N TYR A 151 -3.00 13.01 5.42
CA TYR A 151 -2.28 11.75 5.34
C TYR A 151 -2.09 11.12 6.72
N SER A 152 -1.64 11.90 7.70
CA SER A 152 -1.43 11.41 9.08
C SER A 152 -2.74 10.97 9.74
N GLN A 153 -3.81 11.77 9.62
CA GLN A 153 -5.13 11.46 10.19
C GLN A 153 -5.72 10.19 9.57
N LEU A 154 -5.65 10.04 8.24
CA LEU A 154 -6.14 8.82 7.56
C LEU A 154 -5.34 7.57 7.96
N LEU A 155 -4.02 7.67 8.12
CA LEU A 155 -3.22 6.56 8.63
C LEU A 155 -3.62 6.17 10.05
N ASP A 156 -3.83 7.15 10.93
CA ASP A 156 -4.18 6.90 12.33
C ASP A 156 -5.60 6.34 12.45
N PHE A 157 -6.54 6.82 11.62
CA PHE A 157 -7.87 6.22 11.49
C PHE A 157 -7.80 4.74 11.09
N GLY A 158 -6.99 4.41 10.09
CA GLY A 158 -6.81 3.03 9.66
C GLY A 158 -6.12 2.17 10.72
N LYS A 159 -5.10 2.69 11.42
CA LYS A 159 -4.44 1.97 12.52
C LYS A 159 -5.38 1.69 13.69
N LYS A 160 -6.26 2.63 14.02
CA LYS A 160 -7.28 2.50 15.08
C LYS A 160 -8.29 1.41 14.76
N ASN A 161 -8.68 1.28 13.50
CA ASN A 161 -9.83 0.50 13.08
C ASN A 161 -9.51 -0.83 12.38
N LEU A 162 -8.23 -1.12 12.10
CA LEU A 162 -7.78 -2.34 11.43
C LEU A 162 -6.74 -3.09 12.29
N PRO A 163 -6.85 -4.40 12.40
CA PRO A 163 -5.84 -5.21 13.09
C PRO A 163 -4.54 -5.27 12.27
N ASP A 164 -3.43 -5.52 12.96
CA ASP A 164 -2.14 -5.74 12.32
C ASP A 164 -1.70 -7.18 12.49
N LYS A 165 -1.48 -7.89 11.39
CA LYS A 165 -0.96 -9.27 11.41
C LYS A 165 0.56 -9.22 11.61
N PHE A 166 1.04 -10.13 12.45
CA PHE A 166 2.47 -10.40 12.52
C PHE A 166 2.96 -10.96 11.18
N PHE A 167 3.91 -10.29 10.56
CA PHE A 167 4.50 -10.70 9.29
C PHE A 167 6.01 -10.43 9.27
N LEU A 168 6.77 -11.46 8.93
CA LEU A 168 8.21 -11.34 8.73
C LEU A 168 8.56 -11.31 7.24
N GLU A 169 9.22 -10.26 6.80
CA GLU A 169 9.88 -10.21 5.50
C GLU A 169 11.37 -10.45 5.69
N GLY A 170 11.79 -11.69 5.48
CA GLY A 170 13.11 -12.16 5.92
C GLY A 170 13.21 -12.17 7.45
N ALA A 171 14.16 -11.44 8.01
CA ALA A 171 14.36 -11.31 9.47
C ALA A 171 13.71 -10.04 10.07
N VAL A 172 13.03 -9.24 9.25
CA VAL A 172 12.46 -7.95 9.68
C VAL A 172 10.95 -8.07 9.87
N ASN A 173 10.47 -7.66 11.06
CA ASN A 173 9.04 -7.55 11.31
C ASN A 173 8.46 -6.36 10.52
N LYS A 174 7.44 -6.61 9.73
CA LYS A 174 6.77 -5.63 8.88
C LYS A 174 5.28 -5.58 9.14
N SER A 175 4.78 -4.41 9.44
CA SER A 175 3.34 -4.16 9.54
C SER A 175 2.70 -4.20 8.15
N LEU A 176 1.93 -5.25 7.85
CA LEU A 176 1.17 -5.36 6.61
C LEU A 176 0.08 -4.30 6.54
N ARG A 177 -0.68 -4.13 7.63
CA ARG A 177 -1.70 -3.09 7.76
C ARG A 177 -1.15 -1.72 7.38
N ASN A 178 -0.08 -1.28 8.04
CA ASN A 178 0.48 0.05 7.81
C ASN A 178 1.00 0.20 6.37
N THR A 179 1.58 -0.84 5.79
CA THR A 179 2.04 -0.83 4.41
C THR A 179 0.87 -0.66 3.44
N ILE A 180 -0.21 -1.42 3.61
CA ILE A 180 -1.40 -1.38 2.75
C ILE A 180 -2.10 -0.03 2.87
N ILE A 181 -2.36 0.46 4.10
CA ILE A 181 -3.05 1.74 4.33
C ILE A 181 -2.23 2.89 3.74
N ARG A 182 -0.92 2.91 3.92
CA ARG A 182 -0.04 3.95 3.33
C ARG A 182 -0.20 4.04 1.83
N GLU A 183 -0.19 2.92 1.14
CA GLU A 183 -0.36 2.90 -0.32
C GLU A 183 -1.76 3.37 -0.74
N MET A 184 -2.82 2.93 -0.04
CA MET A 184 -4.19 3.35 -0.33
C MET A 184 -4.36 4.86 -0.11
N VAL A 185 -3.89 5.38 1.02
CA VAL A 185 -3.99 6.81 1.38
C VAL A 185 -3.16 7.68 0.44
N SER A 186 -1.92 7.29 0.16
CA SER A 186 -1.07 8.02 -0.80
C SER A 186 -1.72 8.12 -2.16
N ASN A 187 -2.26 7.00 -2.68
CA ASN A 187 -2.91 6.99 -3.98
C ASN A 187 -4.15 7.88 -4.02
N THR A 188 -5.03 7.81 -3.00
CA THR A 188 -6.25 8.61 -2.96
C THR A 188 -5.96 10.11 -2.87
N LEU A 189 -4.89 10.52 -2.16
CA LEU A 189 -4.50 11.93 -2.06
C LEU A 189 -3.78 12.45 -3.30
N MET A 190 -2.91 11.64 -3.93
CA MET A 190 -2.14 12.04 -5.12
C MET A 190 -2.97 12.05 -6.41
N HIS A 191 -3.95 11.14 -6.52
CA HIS A 191 -4.71 10.97 -7.77
C HIS A 191 -6.10 11.63 -7.74
N ARG A 192 -6.36 12.48 -6.74
CA ARG A 192 -7.64 13.15 -6.56
C ARG A 192 -7.82 14.35 -7.47
N GLU A 193 -9.02 14.52 -8.00
CA GLU A 193 -9.45 15.77 -8.63
C GLU A 193 -10.03 16.71 -7.58
N PHE A 194 -9.28 17.75 -7.22
CA PHE A 194 -9.62 18.66 -6.13
C PHE A 194 -10.73 19.66 -6.48
N THR A 195 -11.03 19.86 -7.76
CA THR A 195 -12.12 20.74 -8.21
C THR A 195 -13.47 20.04 -8.30
N SER A 196 -13.52 18.75 -8.04
CA SER A 196 -14.75 17.97 -8.04
C SER A 196 -15.55 18.16 -6.77
N SER A 197 -16.89 18.14 -6.87
CA SER A 197 -17.80 18.10 -5.73
C SER A 197 -17.93 16.70 -5.11
N TYR A 198 -17.30 15.69 -5.69
CA TYR A 198 -17.36 14.33 -5.17
C TYR A 198 -16.59 14.21 -3.85
N THR A 199 -17.26 13.74 -2.80
CA THR A 199 -16.66 13.48 -1.50
C THR A 199 -15.78 12.24 -1.57
N ALA A 200 -14.47 12.40 -1.33
CA ALA A 200 -13.57 11.27 -1.21
C ALA A 200 -13.89 10.46 0.06
N LYS A 201 -13.66 9.16 0.03
CA LYS A 201 -13.97 8.28 1.16
C LYS A 201 -12.84 7.31 1.44
N PHE A 202 -12.68 7.00 2.73
CA PHE A 202 -11.96 5.83 3.22
C PHE A 202 -12.92 5.02 4.06
N VAL A 203 -13.33 3.86 3.59
CA VAL A 203 -14.37 3.06 4.24
C VAL A 203 -13.81 1.71 4.64
N ILE A 204 -14.10 1.31 5.87
CA ILE A 204 -13.78 0.00 6.43
C ILE A 204 -15.10 -0.72 6.71
N GLU A 205 -15.34 -1.82 6.00
CA GLU A 205 -16.51 -2.68 6.13
C GLU A 205 -16.10 -4.03 6.74
N LYS A 206 -17.02 -4.95 6.91
CA LYS A 206 -16.76 -6.25 7.53
C LYS A 206 -15.82 -7.11 6.69
N ASP A 207 -16.01 -7.12 5.37
CA ASP A 207 -15.35 -8.00 4.41
C ASP A 207 -14.35 -7.30 3.49
N ARG A 208 -14.26 -5.97 3.58
CA ARG A 208 -13.38 -5.16 2.75
C ARG A 208 -13.10 -3.79 3.36
N MET A 209 -12.03 -3.19 2.90
CA MET A 209 -11.81 -1.75 3.03
C MET A 209 -11.59 -1.14 1.65
N TYR A 210 -11.97 0.12 1.46
CA TYR A 210 -11.74 0.80 0.21
C TYR A 210 -11.51 2.29 0.38
N VAL A 211 -10.77 2.86 -0.57
CA VAL A 211 -10.70 4.31 -0.77
C VAL A 211 -11.30 4.64 -2.12
N GLU A 212 -11.98 5.79 -2.20
CA GLU A 212 -12.51 6.32 -3.45
C GLU A 212 -12.39 7.84 -3.51
N ASN A 213 -12.11 8.37 -4.69
CA ASN A 213 -12.02 9.80 -4.95
C ASN A 213 -12.40 10.14 -6.38
N ALA A 214 -12.84 11.39 -6.58
CA ALA A 214 -12.99 11.91 -7.93
C ALA A 214 -11.68 11.83 -8.71
N ASN A 215 -11.76 11.46 -9.96
CA ASN A 215 -10.63 11.25 -10.83
C ASN A 215 -10.92 11.79 -12.23
N ARG A 216 -9.88 11.97 -13.03
CA ARG A 216 -9.96 12.16 -14.47
C ARG A 216 -9.32 10.97 -15.14
N ALA A 217 -10.11 9.95 -15.39
CA ALA A 217 -9.63 8.76 -16.05
C ALA A 217 -9.18 9.05 -17.48
N THR A 218 -8.05 8.49 -17.87
CA THR A 218 -7.60 8.45 -19.26
C THR A 218 -8.20 7.25 -19.99
N LYS A 219 -8.42 6.16 -19.25
CA LYS A 219 -9.08 4.92 -19.67
C LYS A 219 -10.01 4.49 -18.54
N GLU A 220 -11.09 3.83 -18.86
CA GLU A 220 -11.99 3.24 -17.85
C GLU A 220 -11.75 1.74 -17.75
N GLY A 221 -11.91 1.16 -16.56
CA GLY A 221 -11.82 -0.27 -16.33
C GLY A 221 -10.94 -0.67 -15.16
N PHE A 222 -10.64 -1.95 -15.10
CA PHE A 222 -9.79 -2.51 -14.04
C PHE A 222 -8.31 -2.30 -14.36
N ILE A 223 -7.56 -1.85 -13.34
CA ILE A 223 -6.10 -1.78 -13.40
C ILE A 223 -5.55 -3.08 -12.82
N THR A 224 -4.70 -3.74 -13.59
CA THR A 224 -3.96 -4.95 -13.21
C THR A 224 -2.45 -4.66 -13.19
N VAL A 225 -1.66 -5.61 -12.71
CA VAL A 225 -0.20 -5.48 -12.71
C VAL A 225 0.34 -5.36 -14.15
N ASP A 226 -0.34 -5.98 -15.11
CA ASP A 226 0.09 -6.06 -16.52
C ASP A 226 -0.27 -4.81 -17.32
N ASN A 227 -1.39 -4.12 -16.99
CA ASN A 227 -1.85 -2.93 -17.70
C ASN A 227 -1.56 -1.61 -16.95
N LEU A 228 -0.80 -1.68 -15.86
CA LEU A 228 -0.46 -0.53 -15.04
C LEU A 228 0.43 0.44 -15.80
N GLU A 229 -0.12 1.60 -16.12
CA GLU A 229 0.62 2.75 -16.66
C GLU A 229 0.72 3.83 -15.57
N PRO A 230 1.91 4.11 -15.01
CA PRO A 230 2.07 5.15 -14.01
C PRO A 230 1.76 6.53 -14.60
N ASN A 231 0.63 7.10 -14.23
CA ASN A 231 0.20 8.43 -14.67
C ASN A 231 -0.34 9.24 -13.50
N PRO A 232 0.51 9.99 -12.77
CA PRO A 232 0.05 10.78 -11.64
C PRO A 232 -0.85 11.92 -12.14
N LYS A 233 -2.05 12.03 -11.57
CA LYS A 233 -3.01 13.12 -11.88
C LYS A 233 -2.52 14.46 -11.35
N ASN A 234 -1.77 14.43 -10.25
CA ASN A 234 -1.15 15.59 -9.62
C ASN A 234 0.37 15.37 -9.48
N PRO A 235 1.15 15.58 -10.56
CA PRO A 235 2.59 15.29 -10.56
C PRO A 235 3.41 16.09 -9.54
N ILE A 236 3.01 17.34 -9.21
CA ILE A 236 3.70 18.17 -8.21
C ILE A 236 3.47 17.56 -6.80
N ILE A 237 2.22 17.26 -6.45
CA ILE A 237 1.87 16.62 -5.18
C ILE A 237 2.54 15.25 -5.09
N ALA A 238 2.53 14.47 -6.16
CA ALA A 238 3.17 13.16 -6.20
C ALA A 238 4.70 13.27 -6.01
N ALA A 239 5.36 14.26 -6.61
CA ALA A 239 6.78 14.53 -6.42
C ALA A 239 7.07 14.93 -4.97
N PHE A 240 6.25 15.80 -4.39
CA PHE A 240 6.37 16.21 -3.00
C PHE A 240 6.25 15.01 -2.04
N PHE A 241 5.22 14.18 -2.21
CA PHE A 241 5.01 12.98 -1.40
C PHE A 241 6.18 11.99 -1.50
N ARG A 242 6.76 11.82 -2.70
CA ARG A 242 7.97 10.99 -2.87
C ARG A 242 9.16 11.54 -2.09
N ASN A 243 9.39 12.85 -2.16
CA ASN A 243 10.51 13.46 -1.44
C ASN A 243 10.44 13.25 0.08
N ILE A 244 9.25 13.28 0.66
CA ILE A 244 9.04 13.08 2.10
C ILE A 244 8.76 11.63 2.50
N GLY A 245 8.80 10.69 1.55
CA GLY A 245 8.57 9.27 1.81
C GLY A 245 7.11 8.88 2.07
N TYR A 246 6.13 9.71 1.69
CA TYR A 246 4.71 9.34 1.75
C TYR A 246 4.30 8.44 0.59
N ALA A 247 4.98 8.54 -0.53
CA ALA A 247 4.80 7.69 -1.70
C ALA A 247 6.14 7.12 -2.17
N ASP A 248 6.08 5.93 -2.73
CA ASP A 248 7.23 5.29 -3.37
C ASP A 248 7.42 5.75 -4.83
N GLN A 249 8.37 5.10 -5.52
CA GLN A 249 8.55 5.32 -6.96
C GLN A 249 7.29 4.92 -7.74
N LEU A 250 7.04 5.62 -8.85
CA LEU A 250 5.88 5.42 -9.71
C LEU A 250 5.65 3.95 -10.08
N GLY A 251 4.44 3.45 -9.81
CA GLY A 251 4.01 2.08 -10.13
C GLY A 251 4.43 1.01 -9.12
N SER A 252 5.29 1.31 -8.15
CA SER A 252 5.69 0.32 -7.13
C SER A 252 4.59 0.08 -6.08
N GLY A 253 3.77 1.10 -5.79
CA GLY A 253 2.69 1.03 -4.79
C GLY A 253 1.62 0.01 -5.13
N VAL A 254 1.13 -0.01 -6.37
CA VAL A 254 0.15 -0.99 -6.85
C VAL A 254 0.70 -2.41 -6.72
N ARG A 255 1.93 -2.65 -7.16
CA ARG A 255 2.60 -3.96 -7.04
C ARG A 255 2.75 -4.40 -5.58
N LYS A 256 3.04 -3.46 -4.68
CA LYS A 256 3.09 -3.74 -3.24
C LYS A 256 1.73 -4.13 -2.69
N LEU A 257 0.65 -3.44 -3.10
CA LEU A 257 -0.70 -3.80 -2.69
C LEU A 257 -1.05 -5.22 -3.14
N PHE A 258 -0.81 -5.59 -4.41
CA PHE A 258 -1.02 -6.97 -4.88
C PHE A 258 -0.21 -7.99 -4.06
N LYS A 259 1.06 -7.69 -3.76
CA LYS A 259 1.91 -8.58 -2.96
C LYS A 259 1.39 -8.73 -1.53
N TYR A 260 1.16 -7.62 -0.83
CA TYR A 260 0.90 -7.67 0.62
C TYR A 260 -0.55 -7.98 0.97
N CYS A 261 -1.53 -7.68 0.11
CA CYS A 261 -2.91 -8.07 0.32
C CYS A 261 -3.08 -9.60 0.38
N LYS A 262 -2.32 -10.35 -0.42
CA LYS A 262 -2.32 -11.82 -0.35
C LYS A 262 -1.93 -12.36 1.04
N PHE A 263 -0.96 -11.71 1.70
CA PHE A 263 -0.56 -12.09 3.05
C PHE A 263 -1.51 -11.54 4.12
N TYR A 264 -2.16 -10.40 3.85
CA TYR A 264 -3.04 -9.75 4.79
C TYR A 264 -4.43 -10.38 4.83
N SER A 265 -5.02 -10.70 3.69
CA SER A 265 -6.40 -11.21 3.57
C SER A 265 -6.56 -12.46 2.70
N GLY A 266 -5.48 -13.03 2.17
CA GLY A 266 -5.53 -14.18 1.26
C GLY A 266 -6.09 -13.87 -0.14
N LYS A 267 -6.47 -12.61 -0.41
CA LYS A 267 -7.11 -12.17 -1.66
C LYS A 267 -6.33 -11.03 -2.32
N GLU A 268 -6.57 -10.81 -3.60
CA GLU A 268 -5.97 -9.70 -4.34
C GLU A 268 -6.80 -8.44 -4.20
N PRO A 269 -6.17 -7.24 -4.24
CA PRO A 269 -6.88 -5.98 -4.29
C PRO A 269 -7.46 -5.73 -5.66
N GLU A 270 -8.52 -4.91 -5.73
CA GLU A 270 -9.12 -4.45 -6.96
C GLU A 270 -8.87 -2.94 -7.14
N PHE A 271 -8.52 -2.55 -8.34
CA PHE A 271 -8.33 -1.15 -8.73
C PHE A 271 -9.29 -0.85 -9.87
N VAL A 272 -10.12 0.16 -9.68
CA VAL A 272 -11.09 0.60 -10.69
C VAL A 272 -10.78 2.03 -11.10
N GLU A 273 -10.44 2.21 -12.37
CA GLU A 273 -10.22 3.52 -12.99
C GLU A 273 -11.51 3.98 -13.67
N GLY A 274 -11.94 5.19 -13.40
CA GLY A 274 -13.13 5.82 -13.93
C GLY A 274 -13.23 7.27 -13.46
N ASP A 275 -14.37 7.92 -13.61
CA ASP A 275 -14.63 9.25 -13.02
C ASP A 275 -14.51 9.23 -11.49
N VAL A 276 -14.69 8.06 -10.90
CA VAL A 276 -14.32 7.74 -9.53
C VAL A 276 -13.27 6.65 -9.55
N PHE A 277 -12.06 7.00 -9.09
CA PHE A 277 -11.01 6.03 -8.85
C PHE A 277 -11.25 5.31 -7.53
N ARG A 278 -11.10 3.99 -7.51
CA ARG A 278 -11.32 3.18 -6.32
C ARG A 278 -10.25 2.10 -6.16
N ILE A 279 -9.79 1.93 -4.93
CA ILE A 279 -8.95 0.81 -4.51
C ILE A 279 -9.74 0.03 -3.46
N ILE A 280 -9.98 -1.25 -3.72
CA ILE A 280 -10.68 -2.16 -2.81
C ILE A 280 -9.69 -3.21 -2.34
N VAL A 281 -9.57 -3.36 -1.03
CA VAL A 281 -8.79 -4.41 -0.39
C VAL A 281 -9.74 -5.30 0.38
N PRO A 282 -9.90 -6.58 -0.03
CA PRO A 282 -10.70 -7.54 0.72
C PRO A 282 -10.12 -7.76 2.12
N LEU A 283 -10.99 -7.97 3.10
CA LEU A 283 -10.63 -8.35 4.46
C LEU A 283 -11.02 -9.82 4.68
N ASP A 284 -10.34 -10.47 5.62
CA ASP A 284 -10.59 -11.85 6.00
C ASP A 284 -11.66 -11.88 7.10
N GLU A 285 -12.50 -12.92 7.15
CA GLU A 285 -13.51 -13.10 8.20
C GLU A 285 -12.91 -13.28 9.59
N GLU A 286 -11.68 -13.80 9.71
CA GLU A 286 -10.93 -13.83 10.98
C GLU A 286 -10.59 -12.42 11.50
N TYR A 287 -10.70 -11.40 10.65
CA TYR A 287 -10.63 -9.97 11.01
C TYR A 287 -11.99 -9.37 11.30
N SER A 288 -13.06 -10.18 11.31
CA SER A 288 -14.34 -9.74 11.80
C SER A 288 -14.16 -9.33 13.25
N PHE A 289 -14.29 -8.10 13.46
CA PHE A 289 -14.04 -7.17 14.53
C PHE A 289 -14.79 -7.48 15.84
N ASP A 290 -14.76 -8.67 16.35
CA ASP A 290 -15.22 -9.00 17.71
C ASP A 290 -14.24 -8.52 18.79
N PHE A 291 -13.63 -7.36 18.56
CA PHE A 291 -12.91 -6.62 19.60
C PHE A 291 -13.89 -5.74 20.39
N GLY A 292 -14.78 -6.33 21.16
CA GLY A 292 -15.48 -5.46 22.11
C GLY A 292 -16.83 -5.84 22.66
N VAL A 293 -17.38 -7.02 22.42
CA VAL A 293 -18.69 -7.37 23.00
C VAL A 293 -18.70 -8.59 23.93
N ASN A 294 -17.61 -9.35 24.04
CA ASN A 294 -17.60 -10.48 24.99
C ASN A 294 -16.26 -10.68 25.68
N ASN A 295 -15.93 -9.83 26.67
CA ASN A 295 -14.85 -10.09 27.61
C ASN A 295 -15.12 -11.29 28.57
N LYS A 296 -16.22 -12.03 28.40
CA LYS A 296 -16.50 -13.24 29.17
C LYS A 296 -16.28 -14.55 28.40
N SER A 297 -16.40 -14.56 27.09
CA SER A 297 -16.14 -15.76 26.26
C SER A 297 -14.71 -15.86 25.75
N VAL A 298 -13.97 -14.75 25.72
CA VAL A 298 -12.56 -14.73 25.28
C VAL A 298 -11.61 -15.30 26.33
N SER A 299 -11.94 -15.19 27.63
CA SER A 299 -11.12 -15.82 28.69
C SER A 299 -11.24 -17.35 28.64
N GLU A 300 -12.43 -17.89 28.42
CA GLU A 300 -12.63 -19.36 28.32
C GLU A 300 -12.02 -19.95 27.05
N THR A 301 -12.14 -19.23 25.88
CA THR A 301 -11.50 -19.69 24.64
C THR A 301 -9.99 -19.45 24.58
N LEU A 302 -9.46 -18.47 25.31
CA LEU A 302 -8.01 -18.29 25.47
C LEU A 302 -7.41 -19.35 26.37
N ASP A 303 -8.06 -19.66 27.48
CA ASP A 303 -7.63 -20.71 28.38
C ASP A 303 -7.70 -22.10 27.72
N ASP A 304 -8.73 -22.38 26.92
CA ASP A 304 -8.84 -23.60 26.11
C ASP A 304 -7.77 -23.63 24.97
N LYS A 305 -7.51 -22.52 24.30
CA LYS A 305 -6.44 -22.43 23.30
C LYS A 305 -5.05 -22.52 23.92
N ILE A 306 -4.84 -21.92 25.09
CA ILE A 306 -3.59 -22.04 25.85
C ILE A 306 -3.42 -23.49 26.32
N ALA A 307 -4.46 -24.13 26.84
CA ALA A 307 -4.43 -25.53 27.23
C ALA A 307 -4.17 -26.47 26.03
N THR A 308 -4.75 -26.16 24.86
CA THR A 308 -4.51 -26.88 23.60
C THR A 308 -3.08 -26.68 23.11
N LEU A 309 -2.58 -25.42 23.11
CA LEU A 309 -1.19 -25.10 22.75
C LEU A 309 -0.18 -25.68 23.74
N GLU A 310 -0.49 -25.71 25.03
CA GLU A 310 0.34 -26.37 26.03
C GLU A 310 0.32 -27.91 25.89
N SER A 311 -0.83 -28.51 25.51
CA SER A 311 -0.92 -29.92 25.18
C SER A 311 -0.15 -30.26 23.88
N ASP A 312 -0.21 -29.41 22.87
CA ASP A 312 0.53 -29.56 21.63
C ASP A 312 2.04 -29.29 21.83
N LEU A 313 2.40 -28.32 22.68
CA LEU A 313 3.78 -28.09 23.11
C LEU A 313 4.32 -29.29 23.92
N LYS A 314 3.53 -29.85 24.82
CA LYS A 314 3.88 -31.10 25.54
C LYS A 314 4.00 -32.27 24.56
N ARG A 315 3.07 -32.41 23.60
CA ARG A 315 3.13 -33.44 22.57
C ARG A 315 4.35 -33.26 21.64
N THR A 316 4.68 -32.01 21.29
CA THR A 316 5.85 -31.68 20.48
C THR A 316 7.13 -31.86 21.29
N LYS A 317 7.16 -31.48 22.59
CA LYS A 317 8.26 -31.74 23.49
C LYS A 317 8.49 -33.24 23.70
N ASN A 318 7.45 -34.02 23.93
CA ASN A 318 7.54 -35.49 24.04
C ASN A 318 7.94 -36.14 22.70
N LYS A 319 7.56 -35.53 21.53
CA LYS A 319 8.00 -35.97 20.22
C LYS A 319 9.44 -35.59 19.92
N ILE A 320 9.93 -34.47 20.48
CA ILE A 320 11.34 -34.05 20.40
C ILE A 320 12.18 -34.92 21.37
N GLU A 321 11.70 -35.22 22.57
CA GLU A 321 12.39 -36.11 23.49
C GLU A 321 12.43 -37.56 22.98
N THR A 322 11.43 -38.03 22.22
CA THR A 322 11.46 -39.34 21.56
C THR A 322 12.37 -39.34 20.32
N LEU A 323 12.58 -38.17 19.63
CA LEU A 323 13.53 -38.05 18.55
C LEU A 323 14.99 -37.95 19.02
N ASP A 324 15.23 -37.35 20.19
CA ASP A 324 16.56 -37.31 20.82
C ASP A 324 17.01 -38.71 21.32
N CYS A 325 16.11 -39.64 21.56
CA CYS A 325 16.44 -41.03 21.91
C CYS A 325 16.89 -41.88 20.72
N ASP A 326 16.62 -41.47 19.47
CA ASP A 326 17.00 -42.21 18.26
C ASP A 326 18.35 -41.81 17.67
N PHE A 327 18.93 -40.70 18.11
CA PHE A 327 20.23 -40.24 17.67
C PHE A 327 21.31 -40.49 18.73
N GLU A 328 22.35 -41.24 18.36
CA GLU A 328 23.44 -41.57 19.29
C GLU A 328 24.50 -40.50 19.38
N THR A 329 24.55 -39.57 18.37
CA THR A 329 25.57 -38.52 18.33
C THR A 329 24.98 -37.21 17.80
N LYS A 330 25.58 -36.09 18.26
CA LYS A 330 25.24 -34.72 17.79
C LYS A 330 25.43 -34.57 16.28
N GLU A 331 26.38 -35.29 15.71
CA GLU A 331 26.67 -35.32 14.27
C GLU A 331 25.52 -35.96 13.47
N GLU A 332 24.83 -36.97 14.01
CA GLU A 332 23.66 -37.58 13.39
C GLU A 332 22.51 -36.56 13.29
N LEU A 333 22.30 -35.77 14.33
CA LEU A 333 21.24 -34.75 14.37
C LEU A 333 21.52 -33.63 13.36
N GLU A 334 22.76 -33.13 13.29
CA GLU A 334 23.15 -32.07 12.36
C GLU A 334 22.99 -32.51 10.90
N ILE A 335 23.31 -33.75 10.56
CA ILE A 335 23.13 -34.31 9.21
C ILE A 335 21.67 -34.42 8.84
N VAL A 336 20.81 -34.89 9.75
CA VAL A 336 19.36 -35.02 9.50
C VAL A 336 18.72 -33.64 9.33
N GLN A 337 19.17 -32.66 10.10
CA GLN A 337 18.67 -31.28 10.00
C GLN A 337 18.99 -30.65 8.64
N LEU A 338 20.21 -30.84 8.13
CA LEU A 338 20.60 -30.37 6.78
C LEU A 338 19.83 -31.09 5.66
N ILE A 339 19.54 -32.38 5.82
CA ILE A 339 18.75 -33.14 4.87
C ILE A 339 17.29 -32.68 4.87
N LYS A 340 16.77 -32.25 6.02
CA LYS A 340 15.41 -31.68 6.13
C LYS A 340 15.30 -30.34 5.37
N GLU A 341 16.36 -29.52 5.44
CA GLU A 341 16.42 -28.24 4.71
C GLU A 341 16.62 -28.43 3.19
N ASN A 342 17.41 -29.39 2.79
CA ASN A 342 17.68 -29.72 1.40
C ASN A 342 17.72 -31.24 1.17
N PRO A 343 16.59 -31.85 0.76
CA PRO A 343 16.53 -33.29 0.51
C PRO A 343 17.47 -33.81 -0.59
N SER A 344 17.97 -32.95 -1.45
CA SER A 344 18.86 -33.31 -2.55
C SER A 344 20.34 -33.09 -2.22
N ILE A 345 20.65 -32.74 -0.97
CA ILE A 345 22.02 -32.42 -0.52
C ILE A 345 22.98 -33.59 -0.75
N THR A 346 24.16 -33.26 -1.25
CA THR A 346 25.22 -34.23 -1.49
C THR A 346 26.09 -34.45 -0.25
N GLN A 347 26.77 -35.60 -0.18
CA GLN A 347 27.70 -35.90 0.93
C GLN A 347 28.86 -34.88 1.06
N LYS A 348 29.30 -34.28 -0.07
CA LYS A 348 30.30 -33.22 -0.07
C LYS A 348 29.75 -31.91 0.49
N GLU A 349 28.53 -31.57 0.18
CA GLU A 349 27.88 -30.37 0.72
C GLU A 349 27.59 -30.53 2.22
N ILE A 350 27.20 -31.72 2.68
CA ILE A 350 27.07 -32.00 4.12
C ILE A 350 28.40 -31.76 4.82
N GLN A 351 29.54 -32.30 4.28
CA GLN A 351 30.88 -32.05 4.81
C GLN A 351 31.18 -30.57 4.88
N GLN A 352 30.94 -29.82 3.81
CA GLN A 352 31.22 -28.38 3.75
C GLN A 352 30.44 -27.54 4.75
N ARG A 353 29.15 -27.88 4.99
CA ARG A 353 28.26 -27.14 5.88
C ARG A 353 28.44 -27.49 7.37
N THR A 354 28.74 -28.73 7.66
CA THR A 354 28.87 -29.19 9.06
C THR A 354 30.33 -29.23 9.55
N GLY A 355 31.31 -29.21 8.65
CA GLY A 355 32.73 -29.47 9.02
C GLY A 355 33.03 -30.94 9.34
N ILE A 356 32.03 -31.82 9.32
CA ILE A 356 32.22 -33.26 9.62
C ILE A 356 33.00 -33.92 8.48
N SER A 357 33.96 -34.78 8.80
CA SER A 357 34.76 -35.45 7.78
C SER A 357 33.92 -36.30 6.82
N LEU A 358 34.27 -36.34 5.53
CA LEU A 358 33.55 -37.14 4.54
C LEU A 358 33.45 -38.63 4.90
N GLY A 359 34.46 -39.14 5.60
CA GLY A 359 34.51 -40.50 6.12
C GLY A 359 33.42 -40.74 7.17
N THR A 360 33.24 -39.77 8.08
CA THR A 360 32.17 -39.79 9.10
C THR A 360 30.80 -39.68 8.47
N VAL A 361 30.58 -38.78 7.50
CA VAL A 361 29.31 -38.64 6.77
C VAL A 361 28.94 -39.95 6.04
N LYS A 362 29.92 -40.60 5.40
CA LYS A 362 29.73 -41.90 4.73
C LYS A 362 29.38 -43.03 5.68
N ARG A 363 29.77 -42.94 6.95
CA ARG A 363 29.42 -43.91 8.01
C ARG A 363 28.04 -43.66 8.60
N ILE A 364 27.70 -42.40 8.83
CA ILE A 364 26.43 -41.99 9.48
C ILE A 364 25.24 -42.20 8.56
N LEU A 365 25.27 -41.84 7.30
CA LEU A 365 24.14 -41.96 6.38
C LEU A 365 23.60 -43.41 6.26
N PRO A 366 24.44 -44.46 6.03
CA PRO A 366 23.96 -45.83 6.04
C PRO A 366 23.43 -46.28 7.41
N LYS A 367 23.99 -45.76 8.52
CA LYS A 367 23.52 -46.06 9.87
C LYS A 367 22.09 -45.52 10.10
N LEU A 368 21.82 -44.30 9.67
CA LEU A 368 20.51 -43.67 9.73
C LEU A 368 19.48 -44.38 8.80
N GLN A 369 19.96 -44.87 7.64
CA GLN A 369 19.12 -45.68 6.77
C GLN A 369 18.78 -47.04 7.43
N LYS A 370 19.71 -47.70 8.09
CA LYS A 370 19.48 -48.98 8.78
C LYS A 370 18.54 -48.81 9.98
N LYS A 371 18.57 -47.66 10.64
CA LYS A 371 17.62 -47.27 11.70
C LYS A 371 16.24 -46.91 11.16
N GLY A 372 16.04 -46.84 9.85
CA GLY A 372 14.77 -46.47 9.23
C GLY A 372 14.42 -44.97 9.28
N ILE A 373 15.35 -44.14 9.78
CA ILE A 373 15.18 -42.67 9.91
C ILE A 373 15.28 -41.99 8.55
N LEU A 374 16.17 -42.50 7.67
CA LEU A 374 16.38 -41.96 6.34
C LEU A 374 16.12 -43.01 5.26
N VAL A 375 15.47 -42.60 4.18
CA VAL A 375 15.30 -43.41 2.99
C VAL A 375 15.81 -42.60 1.78
N ARG A 376 16.52 -43.26 0.87
CA ARG A 376 16.95 -42.64 -0.37
C ARG A 376 16.02 -43.04 -1.52
N GLU A 377 15.38 -42.09 -2.13
CA GLU A 377 14.53 -42.28 -3.30
C GLU A 377 15.28 -41.84 -4.58
N GLY A 378 15.31 -42.71 -5.59
CA GLY A 378 16.00 -42.44 -6.85
C GLY A 378 17.44 -42.94 -6.95
N GLY A 379 18.09 -42.72 -8.11
CA GLY A 379 19.44 -43.24 -8.42
C GLY A 379 20.58 -42.44 -7.75
N LYS A 380 21.82 -42.99 -7.87
CA LYS A 380 23.02 -42.39 -7.24
C LYS A 380 23.33 -40.94 -7.68
N ARG A 381 22.88 -40.50 -8.88
CA ARG A 381 23.15 -39.14 -9.40
C ARG A 381 22.06 -38.13 -9.13
N PHE A 382 20.78 -38.56 -9.03
CA PHE A 382 19.61 -37.68 -8.96
C PHE A 382 18.63 -38.06 -7.82
N GLY A 383 19.09 -38.86 -6.86
CA GLY A 383 18.24 -39.29 -5.75
C GLY A 383 18.15 -38.26 -4.64
N ARG A 384 16.97 -38.20 -3.98
CA ARG A 384 16.68 -37.37 -2.80
C ARG A 384 16.59 -38.20 -1.55
N TRP A 385 16.84 -37.57 -0.40
CA TRP A 385 16.67 -38.14 0.92
C TRP A 385 15.25 -37.88 1.43
N ILE A 386 14.65 -38.87 2.04
CA ILE A 386 13.35 -38.76 2.73
C ILE A 386 13.55 -39.13 4.17
N ILE A 387 13.08 -38.28 5.10
CA ILE A 387 13.03 -38.56 6.54
C ILE A 387 11.68 -39.22 6.82
N LYS A 388 11.70 -40.37 7.50
CA LYS A 388 10.49 -41.12 7.88
C LYS A 388 10.03 -40.76 9.29
#